data_2eee9d56b220d123dadcf9736d58dff9
#
_entry.id   2eee9d56b220d123dadcf9736d58dff9
#
_cell.length_a   1.000
_cell.length_b   1.000
_cell.length_c   1.000
_cell.angle_alpha   90.00
_cell.angle_beta   90.00
_cell.angle_gamma   90.00
#
_symmetry.space_group_name_H-M   'P 1'
#
loop_
_entity.id
_entity.type
_entity.pdbx_description
1 polymer ?
#
loop_
_entity_poly.entity_id
_entity_poly.type
_entity_poly.pdbx_seq_one_letter_code
_entity_poly.pdbx_strand_id
1 'polypeptide(L)'
;VLAKERVDACLQSWGLTGSVIATAAGFRLNGIAFRHPLFNADPGYQRLSPLYLADYVTAEDGTGLVHSAPAYGVDDFNSCVAHGLAHDDILNPVQGHGVYVDDLPLFGGMNIWKACPSIIEALQTHQRLLGTNRIQHSYPHCWRHKNPVIYRAAAQWFVRMDEGTGVFENPALK
;
A
#
# COMPACT_ATOMS: atom_id res chain seq x y z
N VAL A 1 -5.71 13.72 -10.09
CA VAL A 1 -4.32 14.25 -10.06
C VAL A 1 -3.43 13.23 -10.72
N LEU A 2 -2.54 13.69 -11.61
CA LEU A 2 -1.58 12.86 -12.36
C LEU A 2 -0.28 13.64 -12.50
N ALA A 3 0.85 12.97 -12.65
CA ALA A 3 2.06 13.61 -13.14
C ALA A 3 1.82 14.14 -14.57
N LYS A 4 2.34 15.32 -14.88
CA LYS A 4 2.12 16.00 -16.16
C LYS A 4 2.53 15.10 -17.34
N GLU A 5 3.65 14.42 -17.22
CA GLU A 5 4.24 13.54 -18.22
C GLU A 5 3.41 12.26 -18.46
N ARG A 6 2.49 11.95 -17.53
CA ARG A 6 1.69 10.71 -17.56
C ARG A 6 0.26 10.91 -18.04
N VAL A 7 -0.18 12.16 -18.26
CA VAL A 7 -1.58 12.48 -18.56
C VAL A 7 -2.07 11.72 -19.80
N ASP A 8 -1.39 11.84 -20.93
CA ASP A 8 -1.82 11.22 -22.19
C ASP A 8 -1.81 9.70 -22.11
N ALA A 9 -0.73 9.11 -21.54
CA ALA A 9 -0.61 7.68 -21.37
C ALA A 9 -1.69 7.10 -20.44
N CYS A 10 -2.01 7.79 -19.37
CA CYS A 10 -3.08 7.37 -18.44
C CYS A 10 -4.46 7.46 -19.09
N LEU A 11 -4.79 8.57 -19.74
CA LEU A 11 -6.07 8.74 -20.43
C LEU A 11 -6.26 7.68 -21.53
N GLN A 12 -5.23 7.43 -22.31
CA GLN A 12 -5.25 6.39 -23.34
C GLN A 12 -5.47 5.00 -22.73
N SER A 13 -4.74 4.65 -21.68
CA SER A 13 -4.85 3.36 -20.99
C SER A 13 -6.24 3.11 -20.41
N TRP A 14 -6.91 4.16 -19.96
CA TRP A 14 -8.25 4.08 -19.39
C TRP A 14 -9.37 4.23 -20.40
N GLY A 15 -9.04 4.52 -21.68
CA GLY A 15 -10.03 4.80 -22.72
C GLY A 15 -10.85 6.06 -22.46
N LEU A 16 -10.26 7.04 -21.76
CA LEU A 16 -10.90 8.29 -21.38
C LEU A 16 -10.34 9.46 -22.18
N THR A 17 -11.17 10.48 -22.32
CA THR A 17 -10.76 11.81 -22.80
C THR A 17 -10.80 12.81 -21.66
N GLY A 18 -9.90 13.78 -21.66
CA GLY A 18 -9.84 14.79 -20.63
C GLY A 18 -8.98 15.98 -21.02
N SER A 19 -9.06 17.03 -20.24
CA SER A 19 -8.21 18.22 -20.38
C SER A 19 -7.56 18.59 -19.06
N VAL A 20 -6.33 19.09 -19.15
CA VAL A 20 -5.63 19.61 -17.99
C VAL A 20 -6.26 20.95 -17.59
N ILE A 21 -6.85 21.01 -16.41
CA ILE A 21 -7.52 22.23 -15.90
C ILE A 21 -6.58 23.10 -15.06
N ALA A 22 -5.54 22.50 -14.47
CA ALA A 22 -4.53 23.22 -13.68
C ALA A 22 -3.25 22.38 -13.57
N THR A 23 -2.14 23.05 -13.33
CA THR A 23 -0.85 22.42 -13.03
C THR A 23 -0.24 23.04 -11.78
N ALA A 24 0.43 22.23 -10.99
CA ALA A 24 1.16 22.67 -9.81
C ALA A 24 2.44 21.84 -9.63
N ALA A 25 3.45 22.41 -9.01
CA ALA A 25 4.61 21.63 -8.58
C ALA A 25 4.21 20.67 -7.46
N GLY A 26 4.79 19.44 -7.46
CA GLY A 26 4.43 18.37 -6.53
C GLY A 26 4.48 18.80 -5.05
N PHE A 27 5.47 19.60 -4.65
CA PHE A 27 5.60 20.07 -3.26
C PHE A 27 4.39 20.93 -2.79
N ARG A 28 3.67 21.58 -3.71
CA ARG A 28 2.44 22.34 -3.39
C ARG A 28 1.24 21.47 -3.10
N LEU A 29 1.33 20.18 -3.43
CA LEU A 29 0.28 19.19 -3.17
C LEU A 29 0.45 18.50 -1.81
N ASN A 30 1.55 18.77 -1.11
CA ASN A 30 1.82 18.20 0.21
C ASN A 30 0.67 18.53 1.18
N GLY A 31 0.18 17.52 1.89
CA GLY A 31 -0.92 17.66 2.84
C GLY A 31 -2.33 17.63 2.23
N ILE A 32 -2.48 17.59 0.89
CA ILE A 32 -3.77 17.27 0.29
C ILE A 32 -4.17 15.86 0.72
N ALA A 33 -5.41 15.68 1.16
CA ALA A 33 -5.90 14.38 1.59
C ALA A 33 -6.97 13.84 0.63
N PHE A 34 -6.87 12.55 0.34
CA PHE A 34 -7.81 11.81 -0.50
C PHE A 34 -8.74 10.97 0.37
N ARG A 35 -10.01 10.88 -0.04
CA ARG A 35 -10.94 9.92 0.55
C ARG A 35 -10.65 8.52 0.00
N HIS A 36 -10.76 7.52 0.85
CA HIS A 36 -10.70 6.14 0.41
C HIS A 36 -11.76 5.87 -0.69
N PRO A 37 -11.47 5.09 -1.74
CA PRO A 37 -12.46 4.82 -2.80
C PRO A 37 -13.80 4.27 -2.28
N LEU A 38 -13.80 3.46 -1.23
CA LEU A 38 -14.98 2.91 -0.60
C LEU A 38 -15.49 3.73 0.61
N PHE A 39 -15.09 5.00 0.72
CA PHE A 39 -15.47 5.90 1.82
C PHE A 39 -16.99 5.96 2.09
N ASN A 40 -17.80 5.89 1.04
CA ASN A 40 -19.25 5.91 1.14
C ASN A 40 -19.87 4.51 1.17
N ALA A 41 -19.10 3.45 1.05
CA ALA A 41 -19.58 2.08 1.04
C ALA A 41 -19.80 1.54 2.46
N ASP A 42 -18.90 1.87 3.38
CA ASP A 42 -18.94 1.44 4.76
C ASP A 42 -18.18 2.41 5.69
N PRO A 43 -18.67 2.63 6.92
CA PRO A 43 -17.98 3.46 7.92
C PRO A 43 -16.53 3.06 8.19
N GLY A 44 -16.17 1.79 8.11
CA GLY A 44 -14.81 1.30 8.28
C GLY A 44 -13.82 1.80 7.22
N TYR A 45 -14.32 2.35 6.10
CA TYR A 45 -13.51 3.00 5.07
C TYR A 45 -13.52 4.53 5.13
N GLN A 46 -14.14 5.13 6.15
CA GLN A 46 -14.20 6.59 6.30
C GLN A 46 -12.89 7.16 6.84
N ARG A 47 -11.86 7.05 6.02
CA ARG A 47 -10.52 7.57 6.31
C ARG A 47 -10.01 8.47 5.19
N LEU A 48 -9.06 9.32 5.55
CA LEU A 48 -8.35 10.18 4.63
C LEU A 48 -6.93 9.64 4.43
N SER A 49 -6.45 9.69 3.20
CA SER A 49 -5.09 9.34 2.83
C SER A 49 -4.36 10.62 2.44
N PRO A 50 -3.46 11.15 3.29
CA PRO A 50 -2.70 12.35 2.98
C PRO A 50 -1.67 12.04 1.87
N LEU A 51 -1.39 13.06 1.05
CA LEU A 51 -0.32 13.02 0.07
C LEU A 51 0.98 13.41 0.75
N TYR A 52 1.97 12.55 0.65
CA TYR A 52 3.32 12.78 1.12
C TYR A 52 4.29 12.95 -0.04
N LEU A 53 5.35 13.71 0.19
CA LEU A 53 6.46 13.81 -0.76
C LEU A 53 7.45 12.69 -0.49
N ALA A 54 7.92 12.02 -1.57
CA ALA A 54 8.89 10.94 -1.46
C ALA A 54 9.80 10.92 -2.69
N ASP A 55 11.10 10.73 -2.47
CA ASP A 55 12.12 10.76 -3.51
C ASP A 55 12.13 9.50 -4.39
N TYR A 56 11.52 8.40 -3.91
CA TYR A 56 11.42 7.15 -4.68
C TYR A 56 10.29 7.15 -5.71
N VAL A 57 9.43 8.17 -5.74
CA VAL A 57 8.34 8.28 -6.71
C VAL A 57 8.84 8.92 -7.99
N THR A 58 8.68 8.22 -9.11
CA THR A 58 9.07 8.71 -10.44
C THR A 58 7.85 9.03 -11.31
N ALA A 59 8.07 9.82 -12.36
CA ALA A 59 7.07 10.10 -13.37
C ALA A 59 7.17 9.17 -14.61
N GLU A 60 7.95 8.09 -14.51
CA GLU A 60 8.20 7.17 -15.62
C GLU A 60 7.08 6.13 -15.77
N ASP A 61 6.50 5.71 -14.66
CA ASP A 61 5.46 4.68 -14.62
C ASP A 61 4.17 5.13 -13.89
N GLY A 62 3.10 4.38 -14.13
CA GLY A 62 1.83 4.57 -13.43
C GLY A 62 1.24 5.96 -13.64
N THR A 63 0.82 6.57 -12.55
CA THR A 63 0.16 7.89 -12.51
C THR A 63 1.09 9.02 -12.05
N GLY A 64 2.28 8.69 -11.58
CA GLY A 64 3.16 9.61 -10.84
C GLY A 64 2.74 9.82 -9.37
N LEU A 65 1.74 9.06 -8.90
CA LEU A 65 1.36 8.95 -7.49
C LEU A 65 1.40 7.47 -7.11
N VAL A 66 2.01 7.17 -5.97
CA VAL A 66 2.11 5.80 -5.44
C VAL A 66 1.15 5.64 -4.27
N HIS A 67 0.36 4.57 -4.28
CA HIS A 67 -0.41 4.18 -3.11
C HIS A 67 0.53 3.55 -2.08
N SER A 68 0.57 4.12 -0.87
CA SER A 68 1.42 3.63 0.22
C SER A 68 0.65 2.71 1.16
N ALA A 69 1.21 1.53 1.40
CA ALA A 69 0.67 0.53 2.31
C ALA A 69 1.73 0.12 3.35
N PRO A 70 1.85 0.85 4.48
CA PRO A 70 2.95 0.71 5.43
C PRO A 70 3.08 -0.67 6.07
N ALA A 71 2.02 -1.47 6.07
CA ALA A 71 2.09 -2.86 6.54
C ALA A 71 2.72 -3.83 5.50
N TYR A 72 2.88 -3.41 4.23
CA TYR A 72 3.19 -4.33 3.11
C TYR A 72 4.35 -3.90 2.24
N GLY A 73 4.99 -2.76 2.54
CA GLY A 73 6.16 -2.24 1.83
C GLY A 73 7.11 -1.51 2.77
N VAL A 74 8.42 -1.73 2.60
CA VAL A 74 9.44 -1.10 3.46
C VAL A 74 9.52 0.40 3.20
N ASP A 75 9.51 0.82 1.94
CA ASP A 75 9.54 2.24 1.58
C ASP A 75 8.27 2.95 2.02
N ASP A 76 7.12 2.28 1.89
CA ASP A 76 5.82 2.77 2.37
C ASP A 76 5.84 2.96 3.90
N PHE A 77 6.37 1.97 4.63
CA PHE A 77 6.51 2.03 6.08
C PHE A 77 7.40 3.22 6.49
N ASN A 78 8.60 3.31 5.92
CA ASN A 78 9.55 4.35 6.24
C ASN A 78 8.97 5.74 5.93
N SER A 79 8.33 5.90 4.78
CA SER A 79 7.69 7.16 4.39
C SER A 79 6.56 7.56 5.33
N CYS A 80 5.66 6.65 5.66
CA CYS A 80 4.52 6.93 6.54
C CYS A 80 4.98 7.28 7.97
N VAL A 81 5.95 6.56 8.51
CA VAL A 81 6.51 6.82 9.85
C VAL A 81 7.25 8.17 9.88
N ALA A 82 8.03 8.49 8.84
CA ALA A 82 8.71 9.78 8.73
C ALA A 82 7.73 10.96 8.69
N HIS A 83 6.49 10.74 8.21
CA HIS A 83 5.41 11.72 8.21
C HIS A 83 4.49 11.64 9.45
N GLY A 84 4.90 10.90 10.49
CA GLY A 84 4.25 10.91 11.79
C GLY A 84 3.18 9.84 12.01
N LEU A 85 3.06 8.85 11.13
CA LEU A 85 2.18 7.70 11.38
C LEU A 85 2.76 6.88 12.55
N ALA A 86 2.00 6.72 13.63
CA ALA A 86 2.39 5.85 14.73
C ALA A 86 2.32 4.37 14.32
N HIS A 87 3.19 3.55 14.89
CA HIS A 87 3.25 2.12 14.55
C HIS A 87 1.92 1.40 14.85
N ASP A 88 1.26 1.79 15.94
CA ASP A 88 -0.02 1.21 16.36
C ASP A 88 -1.21 1.61 15.46
N ASP A 89 -1.05 2.68 14.67
CA ASP A 89 -2.06 3.14 13.71
C ASP A 89 -1.92 2.48 12.33
N ILE A 90 -0.90 1.63 12.13
CA ILE A 90 -0.69 0.93 10.88
C ILE A 90 -1.75 -0.16 10.70
N LEU A 91 -2.62 0.03 9.72
CA LEU A 91 -3.63 -0.96 9.36
C LEU A 91 -3.00 -2.19 8.71
N ASN A 92 -3.21 -3.34 9.32
CA ASN A 92 -2.67 -4.62 8.85
C ASN A 92 -3.79 -5.68 8.76
N PRO A 93 -4.73 -5.55 7.82
CA PRO A 93 -5.91 -6.41 7.76
C PRO A 93 -5.64 -7.83 7.25
N VAL A 94 -4.43 -8.16 6.79
CA VAL A 94 -4.12 -9.50 6.29
C VAL A 94 -3.48 -10.34 7.40
N GLN A 95 -4.08 -11.46 7.71
CA GLN A 95 -3.56 -12.43 8.67
C GLN A 95 -2.38 -13.23 8.10
N GLY A 96 -1.61 -13.89 8.96
CA GLY A 96 -0.40 -14.62 8.57
C GLY A 96 -0.62 -15.77 7.56
N HIS A 97 -1.85 -16.26 7.44
CA HIS A 97 -2.23 -17.30 6.47
C HIS A 97 -2.86 -16.74 5.18
N GLY A 98 -2.78 -15.41 4.96
CA GLY A 98 -3.22 -14.76 3.72
C GLY A 98 -4.73 -14.58 3.61
N VAL A 99 -5.43 -14.45 4.73
CA VAL A 99 -6.87 -14.17 4.80
C VAL A 99 -7.08 -12.82 5.47
N TYR A 100 -8.02 -12.03 5.00
CA TYR A 100 -8.41 -10.80 5.69
C TYR A 100 -9.02 -11.10 7.06
N VAL A 101 -8.81 -10.21 8.03
CA VAL A 101 -9.48 -10.28 9.34
C VAL A 101 -11.00 -10.29 9.15
N ASP A 102 -11.72 -11.00 9.98
CA ASP A 102 -13.15 -11.26 9.78
C ASP A 102 -14.01 -9.98 9.87
N ASP A 103 -13.55 -9.00 10.63
CA ASP A 103 -14.20 -7.71 10.82
C ASP A 103 -13.88 -6.67 9.74
N LEU A 104 -13.07 -7.03 8.74
CA LEU A 104 -12.82 -6.12 7.61
C LEU A 104 -14.11 -5.94 6.80
N PRO A 105 -14.66 -4.72 6.71
CA PRO A 105 -15.89 -4.49 5.95
C PRO A 105 -15.78 -4.98 4.51
N LEU A 106 -16.83 -5.57 4.00
CA LEU A 106 -17.00 -6.11 2.63
C LEU A 106 -16.11 -7.32 2.29
N PHE A 107 -14.92 -7.48 2.88
CA PHE A 107 -13.93 -8.46 2.45
C PHE A 107 -13.45 -9.40 3.57
N GLY A 108 -13.99 -9.27 4.78
CA GLY A 108 -13.62 -10.10 5.92
C GLY A 108 -13.70 -11.60 5.62
N GLY A 109 -12.71 -12.36 6.11
CA GLY A 109 -12.61 -13.79 5.89
C GLY A 109 -12.21 -14.22 4.47
N MET A 110 -12.05 -13.29 3.51
CA MET A 110 -11.65 -13.64 2.15
C MET A 110 -10.14 -13.89 2.06
N ASN A 111 -9.77 -14.89 1.29
CA ASN A 111 -8.37 -15.10 0.92
C ASN A 111 -7.91 -14.02 -0.08
N ILE A 112 -6.77 -13.37 0.19
CA ILE A 112 -6.25 -12.24 -0.60
C ILE A 112 -6.05 -12.56 -2.09
N TRP A 113 -5.66 -13.81 -2.40
CA TRP A 113 -5.46 -14.25 -3.79
C TRP A 113 -6.77 -14.42 -4.57
N LYS A 114 -7.90 -14.50 -3.86
CA LYS A 114 -9.24 -14.68 -4.43
C LYS A 114 -10.11 -13.42 -4.31
N ALA A 115 -9.67 -12.41 -3.57
CA ALA A 115 -10.47 -11.22 -3.27
C ALA A 115 -10.59 -10.23 -4.44
N CYS A 116 -9.69 -10.28 -5.43
CA CYS A 116 -9.63 -9.30 -6.52
C CYS A 116 -10.97 -9.12 -7.27
N PRO A 117 -11.72 -10.17 -7.68
CA PRO A 117 -13.02 -9.99 -8.32
C PRO A 117 -14.03 -9.24 -7.44
N SER A 118 -14.10 -9.57 -6.16
CA SER A 118 -15.03 -8.92 -5.21
C SER A 118 -14.64 -7.44 -4.96
N ILE A 119 -13.35 -7.13 -4.94
CA ILE A 119 -12.87 -5.75 -4.82
C ILE A 119 -13.25 -4.94 -6.08
N ILE A 120 -13.07 -5.52 -7.27
CA ILE A 120 -13.45 -4.89 -8.54
C ILE A 120 -14.96 -4.63 -8.56
N GLU A 121 -15.77 -5.61 -8.20
CA GLU A 121 -17.24 -5.49 -8.12
C GLU A 121 -17.66 -4.37 -7.15
N ALA A 122 -17.07 -4.33 -5.96
CA ALA A 122 -17.35 -3.28 -4.98
C ALA A 122 -17.00 -1.88 -5.54
N LEU A 123 -15.84 -1.72 -6.19
CA LEU A 123 -15.44 -0.47 -6.79
C LEU A 123 -16.35 -0.06 -7.95
N GLN A 124 -16.83 -1.01 -8.77
CA GLN A 124 -17.79 -0.77 -9.84
C GLN A 124 -19.13 -0.31 -9.28
N THR A 125 -19.67 -1.03 -8.31
CA THR A 125 -20.95 -0.73 -7.65
C THR A 125 -20.97 0.68 -7.07
N HIS A 126 -19.84 1.11 -6.48
CA HIS A 126 -19.70 2.44 -5.90
C HIS A 126 -19.17 3.50 -6.89
N GLN A 127 -19.09 3.18 -8.19
CA GLN A 127 -18.61 4.09 -9.25
C GLN A 127 -17.22 4.69 -8.97
N ARG A 128 -16.30 3.86 -8.47
CA ARG A 128 -14.93 4.25 -8.11
C ARG A 128 -13.86 3.51 -8.93
N LEU A 129 -14.26 2.71 -9.90
CA LEU A 129 -13.35 2.03 -10.80
C LEU A 129 -13.22 2.82 -12.10
N LEU A 130 -12.01 3.22 -12.46
CA LEU A 130 -11.72 3.86 -13.74
C LEU A 130 -11.46 2.83 -14.86
N GLY A 131 -10.81 1.74 -14.53
CA GLY A 131 -10.49 0.69 -15.49
C GLY A 131 -9.81 -0.49 -14.83
N THR A 132 -9.72 -1.59 -15.55
CA THR A 132 -8.97 -2.79 -15.15
C THR A 132 -8.01 -3.20 -16.24
N ASN A 133 -6.84 -3.67 -15.86
CA ASN A 133 -5.89 -4.26 -16.78
C ASN A 133 -5.32 -5.55 -16.17
N ARG A 134 -5.00 -6.51 -17.04
CA ARG A 134 -4.28 -7.73 -16.63
C ARG A 134 -2.83 -7.59 -17.04
N ILE A 135 -1.95 -7.67 -16.08
CA ILE A 135 -0.50 -7.67 -16.30
C ILE A 135 0.07 -9.03 -15.90
N GLN A 136 1.13 -9.43 -16.59
CA GLN A 136 1.93 -10.59 -16.20
C GLN A 136 3.30 -10.10 -15.76
N HIS A 137 3.68 -10.45 -14.56
CA HIS A 137 4.99 -10.09 -14.00
C HIS A 137 5.52 -11.21 -13.12
N SER A 138 6.83 -11.19 -12.88
CA SER A 138 7.46 -12.09 -11.92
C SER A 138 7.00 -11.79 -10.50
N TYR A 139 6.69 -12.83 -9.75
CA TYR A 139 6.23 -12.69 -8.37
C TYR A 139 7.06 -13.58 -7.44
N PRO A 140 7.47 -13.10 -6.26
CA PRO A 140 8.28 -13.89 -5.33
C PRO A 140 7.50 -15.08 -4.79
N HIS A 141 8.13 -16.23 -4.80
CA HIS A 141 7.59 -17.48 -4.26
C HIS A 141 8.52 -18.06 -3.20
N CYS A 142 7.92 -18.69 -2.20
CA CYS A 142 8.69 -19.47 -1.22
C CYS A 142 9.49 -20.57 -1.93
N TRP A 143 10.80 -20.57 -1.74
CA TRP A 143 11.69 -21.54 -2.40
C TRP A 143 11.34 -23.01 -2.06
N ARG A 144 10.81 -23.26 -0.85
CA ARG A 144 10.45 -24.60 -0.36
C ARG A 144 9.07 -25.03 -0.83
N HIS A 145 8.04 -24.21 -0.61
CA HIS A 145 6.65 -24.60 -0.85
C HIS A 145 6.12 -24.13 -2.21
N LYS A 146 6.89 -23.32 -2.94
CA LYS A 146 6.51 -22.75 -4.25
C LYS A 146 5.24 -21.91 -4.23
N ASN A 147 4.74 -21.54 -3.05
CA ASN A 147 3.60 -20.64 -2.90
C ASN A 147 4.05 -19.19 -2.99
N PRO A 148 3.20 -18.27 -3.53
CA PRO A 148 3.48 -16.86 -3.51
C PRO A 148 3.59 -16.33 -2.08
N VAL A 149 4.49 -15.38 -1.86
CA VAL A 149 4.73 -14.76 -0.56
C VAL A 149 4.42 -13.27 -0.62
N ILE A 150 4.03 -12.67 0.50
CA ILE A 150 3.83 -11.23 0.62
C ILE A 150 4.75 -10.66 1.71
N TYR A 151 5.13 -9.40 1.55
CA TYR A 151 5.63 -8.61 2.67
C TYR A 151 4.47 -8.31 3.61
N ARG A 152 4.69 -8.41 4.91
CA ARG A 152 3.69 -8.15 5.92
C ARG A 152 4.37 -7.69 7.21
N ALA A 153 3.91 -6.59 7.78
CA ALA A 153 4.32 -6.18 9.13
C ALA A 153 3.90 -7.25 10.15
N ALA A 154 4.80 -7.58 11.05
CA ALA A 154 4.55 -8.50 12.15
C ALA A 154 5.33 -8.04 13.38
N ALA A 155 4.74 -8.19 14.57
CA ALA A 155 5.46 -7.96 15.81
C ALA A 155 6.60 -8.98 15.94
N GLN A 156 7.81 -8.50 16.25
CA GLN A 156 9.02 -9.29 16.36
C GLN A 156 9.77 -8.88 17.63
N TRP A 157 10.44 -9.85 18.23
CA TRP A 157 11.44 -9.58 19.26
C TRP A 157 12.80 -9.43 18.59
N PHE A 158 13.49 -8.33 18.90
CA PHE A 158 14.85 -8.08 18.42
C PHE A 158 15.81 -8.11 19.60
N VAL A 159 16.91 -8.85 19.43
CA VAL A 159 18.01 -8.89 20.40
C VAL A 159 19.21 -8.23 19.72
N ARG A 160 19.74 -7.18 20.35
CA ARG A 160 20.95 -6.53 19.87
C ARG A 160 22.13 -7.45 20.04
N MET A 161 22.85 -7.74 18.97
CA MET A 161 23.95 -8.70 18.96
C MET A 161 25.33 -8.07 18.76
N ASP A 162 25.38 -6.81 18.37
CA ASP A 162 26.56 -6.05 17.97
C ASP A 162 27.11 -5.10 19.06
N GLU A 163 26.36 -4.88 20.13
CA GLU A 163 26.86 -4.17 21.30
C GLU A 163 27.10 -5.15 22.44
N GLY A 164 28.29 -5.11 23.02
CA GLY A 164 28.63 -5.80 24.25
C GLY A 164 27.82 -5.28 25.43
N THR A 165 26.53 -5.57 25.43
CA THR A 165 25.69 -5.39 26.61
C THR A 165 25.99 -6.57 27.50
N GLY A 166 26.60 -6.41 28.64
CA GLY A 166 27.04 -7.46 29.59
C GLY A 166 26.10 -8.65 29.85
N VAL A 167 24.98 -8.73 29.14
CA VAL A 167 24.02 -9.85 29.13
C VAL A 167 24.59 -11.08 28.40
N PHE A 168 25.47 -10.90 27.39
CA PHE A 168 26.14 -11.98 26.67
C PHE A 168 27.63 -12.13 27.01
N GLU A 169 28.17 -11.30 27.89
CA GLU A 169 29.48 -11.51 28.50
C GLU A 169 29.39 -12.60 29.58
N ASN A 170 28.95 -13.77 29.20
CA ASN A 170 29.14 -14.95 30.01
C ASN A 170 30.56 -15.45 29.77
N PRO A 171 31.49 -15.31 30.75
CA PRO A 171 32.87 -15.77 30.61
C PRO A 171 33.00 -17.27 30.30
N ALA A 172 31.94 -18.05 30.53
CA ALA A 172 31.89 -19.49 30.24
C ALA A 172 31.56 -19.81 28.76
N LEU A 173 31.26 -18.78 27.94
CA LEU A 173 30.99 -18.92 26.50
C LEU A 173 32.13 -18.39 25.61
N LYS A 174 33.28 -18.06 26.21
CA LYS A 174 34.51 -17.75 25.49
C LYS A 174 35.35 -18.98 25.26
#